data_b5784a8107b7f3a0e12b7e7c97fb744e
#
_entry.id   b5784a8107b7f3a0e12b7e7c97fb744e
#
_cell.length_a   1.000
_cell.length_b   1.000
_cell.length_c   1.000
_cell.angle_alpha   90.00
_cell.angle_beta   90.00
_cell.angle_gamma   90.00
#
_symmetry.space_group_name_H-M   'P 1'
#
loop_
_entity.id
_entity.type
_entity.pdbx_description
1 polymer ?
#
loop_
_entity_poly.entity_id
_entity_poly.type
_entity_poly.pdbx_seq_one_letter_code
_entity_poly.pdbx_strand_id
1 'polypeptide(L)'
;MQHLAVMRSILIPLIYISLSITQPCTGQAVAGLVNPLVGTAGEGQTFPIAGVPFAMTDWTPQTRDGETKCVAPYYFSDTRIQGFRGSHFLSGSCTQDYGSFTVMPVSGKLKLGAEARASAFSHAEESAHPYQYSVRLSDYDIQAEMTGTLRCGLMRFLYKRRGAAWLVVENNRRPGVTQGQMSLDATRNEVSGWNAVYRIYAGNGKPAGFKGYFVMQFDRPVRSRGTWEATAPMSRTVGPTGQSDLYVGFDLKPGEAVQVRVGTSFSSVEEARRNLNAEIPEWDFDKVAAAARSQWEGALGAIQIAGNAPERHIFYTALYHSLLLPRTFSDVDGSYPRFAGGGQIQTAQGFTYYDDYSIWDTFRALHPLLAIVDPKREGDMVESLVSAGTQGGFLPIYPAWNSYTSEMIGDHADAIIVDAYAKGIRNFDVEQAYRLMRRNATESPSQDDYVDGRGRRALVSYLKYGFIPLEDKVPFSFHQEEQVSRTLEYAYDDFLVGTLARVLGVEADAKSFLQRSENWRNVIDQGTGFARGRHADGTWITPFDPSKTASYITEGLPFQYTFFVPQNIPGLIDVLGGKQAFIAKLDQLFAQKLYDQGNEPSHHIAYLYNAAGVPAKTQQQVRSILD
;
A
#
# COMPACT_ATOMS: atom_id res chain seq x y z
N MET A 1 -58.90 28.31 -62.60
CA MET A 1 -57.99 29.43 -62.61
C MET A 1 -56.73 29.04 -61.90
N GLN A 2 -55.69 29.06 -62.59
CA GLN A 2 -54.42 28.46 -62.57
C GLN A 2 -53.72 28.43 -61.19
N HIS A 3 -53.28 27.23 -60.76
CA HIS A 3 -52.25 27.02 -59.74
C HIS A 3 -51.00 26.55 -60.41
N LEU A 4 -49.93 27.36 -60.33
CA LEU A 4 -48.61 26.98 -60.70
C LEU A 4 -47.98 26.19 -59.54
N ALA A 5 -47.52 24.97 -59.85
CA ALA A 5 -46.70 24.17 -58.96
C ALA A 5 -45.21 24.55 -59.14
N VAL A 6 -44.57 24.99 -58.06
CA VAL A 6 -43.12 25.21 -58.02
C VAL A 6 -42.42 23.95 -57.42
N MET A 7 -41.75 23.18 -58.29
CA MET A 7 -40.86 22.10 -57.86
C MET A 7 -39.60 22.74 -57.27
N ARG A 8 -39.38 22.55 -55.96
CA ARG A 8 -38.11 22.81 -55.30
C ARG A 8 -37.25 21.55 -55.36
N SER A 9 -36.16 21.62 -56.12
CA SER A 9 -35.09 20.62 -56.12
C SER A 9 -34.34 20.68 -54.81
N ILE A 10 -34.41 19.60 -54.02
CA ILE A 10 -33.59 19.44 -52.79
C ILE A 10 -32.26 18.85 -53.24
N LEU A 11 -31.20 19.65 -53.22
CA LEU A 11 -29.84 19.18 -53.27
C LEU A 11 -29.47 18.61 -51.90
N ILE A 12 -29.27 17.30 -51.82
CA ILE A 12 -28.70 16.63 -50.64
C ILE A 12 -27.17 16.75 -50.76
N PRO A 13 -26.46 17.42 -49.84
CA PRO A 13 -25.02 17.39 -49.83
C PRO A 13 -24.56 16.00 -49.38
N LEU A 14 -23.80 15.29 -50.21
CA LEU A 14 -23.04 14.12 -49.81
C LEU A 14 -21.97 14.58 -48.81
N ILE A 15 -22.19 14.30 -47.53
CA ILE A 15 -21.18 14.42 -46.50
C ILE A 15 -20.24 13.23 -46.66
N TYR A 16 -19.05 13.45 -47.21
CA TYR A 16 -17.95 12.52 -47.13
C TYR A 16 -17.49 12.42 -45.66
N ILE A 17 -17.96 11.39 -44.97
CA ILE A 17 -17.38 10.99 -43.70
C ILE A 17 -16.03 10.32 -44.04
N SER A 18 -14.94 11.07 -43.99
CA SER A 18 -13.62 10.49 -43.96
C SER A 18 -13.48 9.73 -42.62
N LEU A 19 -13.63 8.41 -42.68
CA LEU A 19 -13.15 7.53 -41.59
C LEU A 19 -11.64 7.75 -41.50
N SER A 20 -11.21 8.63 -40.60
CA SER A 20 -9.86 8.63 -40.11
C SER A 20 -9.69 7.31 -39.35
N ILE A 21 -9.10 6.32 -39.99
CA ILE A 21 -8.56 5.15 -39.29
C ILE A 21 -7.47 5.71 -38.39
N THR A 22 -7.82 6.00 -37.15
CA THR A 22 -6.83 6.20 -36.11
C THR A 22 -6.06 4.89 -36.04
N GLN A 23 -4.85 4.88 -36.58
CA GLN A 23 -3.90 3.81 -36.27
C GLN A 23 -3.85 3.73 -34.75
N PRO A 24 -3.98 2.54 -34.14
CA PRO A 24 -3.73 2.40 -32.73
C PRO A 24 -2.32 2.93 -32.52
N CYS A 25 -2.18 3.98 -31.75
CA CYS A 25 -0.90 4.44 -31.28
C CYS A 25 -0.30 3.21 -30.58
N THR A 26 0.67 2.57 -31.18
CA THR A 26 1.41 1.49 -30.54
C THR A 26 2.15 2.16 -29.41
N GLY A 27 1.49 2.21 -28.25
CA GLY A 27 2.05 2.77 -27.02
C GLY A 27 3.42 2.12 -26.82
N GLN A 28 4.43 2.96 -26.65
CA GLN A 28 5.79 2.47 -26.43
C GLN A 28 5.76 1.59 -25.17
N ALA A 29 6.29 0.36 -25.26
CA ALA A 29 6.33 -0.57 -24.14
C ALA A 29 7.02 0.07 -22.93
N VAL A 30 6.23 0.40 -21.90
CA VAL A 30 6.69 1.19 -20.74
C VAL A 30 7.06 0.33 -19.55
N ALA A 31 6.51 -0.89 -19.44
CA ALA A 31 6.85 -1.83 -18.36
C ALA A 31 8.33 -2.24 -18.37
N GLY A 32 8.99 -2.21 -19.54
CA GLY A 32 10.42 -2.44 -19.66
C GLY A 32 11.31 -1.29 -19.16
N LEU A 33 10.72 -0.12 -18.85
CA LEU A 33 11.43 1.03 -18.29
C LEU A 33 11.48 1.01 -16.76
N VAL A 34 10.69 0.14 -16.13
CA VAL A 34 10.64 0.00 -14.67
C VAL A 34 11.84 -0.76 -14.15
N ASN A 35 12.46 -0.24 -13.11
CA ASN A 35 13.48 -0.95 -12.34
C ASN A 35 12.97 -1.29 -10.93
N PRO A 36 12.44 -2.51 -10.67
CA PRO A 36 11.93 -2.89 -9.37
C PRO A 36 13.00 -2.99 -8.26
N LEU A 37 14.29 -2.89 -8.59
CA LEU A 37 15.39 -2.91 -7.63
C LEU A 37 15.64 -1.53 -6.99
N VAL A 38 15.01 -0.46 -7.47
CA VAL A 38 15.11 0.87 -6.85
C VAL A 38 14.52 0.84 -5.44
N GLY A 39 15.26 1.36 -4.46
CA GLY A 39 14.87 1.37 -3.05
C GLY A 39 15.14 0.06 -2.28
N THR A 40 15.76 -0.95 -2.91
CA THR A 40 16.09 -2.23 -2.25
C THR A 40 17.44 -2.20 -1.51
N ALA A 41 18.17 -1.09 -1.58
CA ALA A 41 19.44 -0.88 -0.87
C ALA A 41 19.27 0.03 0.35
N GLY A 42 20.19 -0.07 1.30
CA GLY A 42 20.17 0.74 2.51
C GLY A 42 18.91 0.49 3.35
N GLU A 43 18.19 1.55 3.67
CA GLU A 43 16.97 1.51 4.48
C GLU A 43 15.68 1.73 3.65
N GLY A 44 15.74 1.53 2.33
CA GLY A 44 14.64 1.85 1.43
C GLY A 44 13.39 0.97 1.57
N GLN A 45 13.49 -0.21 2.20
CA GLN A 45 12.38 -1.10 2.55
C GLN A 45 11.53 -1.58 1.35
N THR A 46 11.96 -1.33 0.11
CA THR A 46 11.33 -1.90 -1.09
C THR A 46 11.96 -3.25 -1.45
N PHE A 47 11.30 -3.99 -2.32
CA PHE A 47 11.80 -5.28 -2.82
C PHE A 47 11.27 -5.52 -4.24
N PRO A 48 11.94 -6.32 -5.07
CA PRO A 48 11.47 -6.58 -6.43
C PRO A 48 10.22 -7.47 -6.40
N ILE A 49 9.10 -6.93 -6.89
CA ILE A 49 7.81 -7.64 -6.95
C ILE A 49 7.56 -8.03 -8.40
N ALA A 50 7.27 -9.32 -8.63
CA ALA A 50 6.86 -9.86 -9.92
C ALA A 50 5.38 -10.26 -9.87
N GLY A 51 4.52 -9.63 -10.68
CA GLY A 51 3.09 -9.91 -10.69
C GLY A 51 2.31 -8.85 -11.45
N VAL A 52 1.24 -8.36 -10.85
CA VAL A 52 0.34 -7.35 -11.43
C VAL A 52 0.13 -6.19 -10.45
N PRO A 53 -0.38 -5.02 -10.90
CA PRO A 53 -0.70 -3.91 -10.00
C PRO A 53 -1.69 -4.30 -8.91
N PHE A 54 -1.50 -3.78 -7.68
CA PHE A 54 -2.39 -3.96 -6.54
C PHE A 54 -2.68 -5.43 -6.19
N ALA A 55 -1.71 -6.32 -6.39
CA ALA A 55 -1.87 -7.75 -6.12
C ALA A 55 -2.17 -8.02 -4.64
N MET A 56 -2.89 -9.11 -4.36
CA MET A 56 -3.12 -9.64 -3.01
C MET A 56 -1.80 -10.09 -2.38
N THR A 57 -0.97 -10.75 -3.17
CA THR A 57 0.30 -11.34 -2.73
C THR A 57 1.42 -10.89 -3.66
N ASP A 58 2.48 -10.40 -3.08
CA ASP A 58 3.68 -9.95 -3.78
C ASP A 58 4.67 -11.10 -3.92
N TRP A 59 5.03 -11.45 -5.17
CA TRP A 59 5.99 -12.51 -5.44
C TRP A 59 7.40 -11.94 -5.53
N THR A 60 8.28 -12.36 -4.63
CA THR A 60 9.61 -11.77 -4.46
C THR A 60 10.68 -12.81 -4.11
N PRO A 61 11.95 -12.63 -4.53
CA PRO A 61 13.06 -13.37 -3.94
C PRO A 61 13.20 -13.02 -2.45
N GLN A 62 13.73 -13.96 -1.68
CA GLN A 62 14.01 -13.78 -0.27
C GLN A 62 15.50 -13.88 -0.01
N THR A 63 16.10 -12.84 0.57
CA THR A 63 17.49 -12.84 1.06
C THR A 63 17.56 -12.89 2.59
N ARG A 64 16.47 -12.52 3.28
CA ARG A 64 16.37 -12.57 4.75
C ARG A 64 15.09 -13.30 5.16
N ASP A 65 15.18 -14.13 6.20
CA ASP A 65 14.08 -14.95 6.67
C ASP A 65 13.19 -14.22 7.69
N GLY A 66 12.04 -14.87 7.99
CA GLY A 66 11.12 -14.44 9.04
C GLY A 66 10.19 -13.30 8.67
N GLU A 67 9.31 -13.01 9.62
CA GLU A 67 8.39 -11.86 9.64
C GLU A 67 8.83 -10.92 10.75
N THR A 68 9.82 -10.08 10.46
CA THR A 68 10.41 -9.15 11.42
C THR A 68 10.10 -7.71 11.02
N LYS A 69 9.74 -6.87 12.00
CA LYS A 69 9.44 -5.45 11.76
C LYS A 69 10.64 -4.73 11.13
N CYS A 70 10.38 -3.91 10.13
CA CYS A 70 11.37 -3.15 9.35
C CYS A 70 12.38 -4.02 8.60
N VAL A 71 12.06 -5.29 8.32
CA VAL A 71 12.92 -6.18 7.53
C VAL A 71 12.16 -6.61 6.29
N ALA A 72 12.48 -5.98 5.15
CA ALA A 72 11.94 -6.36 3.85
C ALA A 72 12.45 -7.75 3.43
N PRO A 73 11.73 -8.48 2.56
CA PRO A 73 12.14 -9.82 2.12
C PRO A 73 13.49 -9.85 1.39
N TYR A 74 13.83 -8.79 0.68
CA TYR A 74 15.02 -8.72 -0.19
C TYR A 74 15.82 -7.44 0.05
N TYR A 75 17.14 -7.58 0.05
CA TYR A 75 18.09 -6.47 0.08
C TYR A 75 19.14 -6.64 -1.01
N PHE A 76 19.36 -5.59 -1.81
CA PHE A 76 20.31 -5.58 -2.91
C PHE A 76 21.77 -5.87 -2.48
N SER A 77 22.14 -5.50 -1.26
CA SER A 77 23.48 -5.77 -0.71
C SER A 77 23.73 -7.23 -0.34
N ASP A 78 22.68 -8.05 -0.24
CA ASP A 78 22.81 -9.44 0.14
C ASP A 78 23.28 -10.29 -1.07
N THR A 79 24.07 -11.32 -0.80
CA THR A 79 24.72 -12.15 -1.84
C THR A 79 24.18 -13.58 -1.89
N ARG A 80 23.17 -13.88 -1.07
CA ARG A 80 22.57 -15.22 -1.00
C ARG A 80 21.05 -15.14 -0.98
N ILE A 81 20.41 -15.96 -1.79
CA ILE A 81 18.96 -16.15 -1.81
C ILE A 81 18.61 -17.36 -0.96
N GLN A 82 17.67 -17.20 -0.03
CA GLN A 82 17.15 -18.23 0.88
C GLN A 82 15.87 -18.87 0.36
N GLY A 83 15.22 -18.26 -0.64
CA GLY A 83 14.00 -18.76 -1.27
C GLY A 83 13.26 -17.72 -2.10
N PHE A 84 12.02 -18.06 -2.45
CA PHE A 84 11.06 -17.23 -3.17
C PHE A 84 9.78 -17.16 -2.34
N ARG A 85 9.33 -15.94 -2.03
CA ARG A 85 8.29 -15.67 -1.05
C ARG A 85 7.02 -15.17 -1.71
N GLY A 86 5.86 -15.65 -1.22
CA GLY A 86 4.60 -14.92 -1.33
C GLY A 86 4.47 -13.99 -0.13
N SER A 87 4.68 -12.70 -0.33
CA SER A 87 4.82 -11.68 0.71
C SER A 87 3.60 -10.78 0.80
N HIS A 88 3.34 -10.26 2.00
CA HIS A 88 2.34 -9.22 2.25
C HIS A 88 2.99 -8.02 2.98
N PHE A 89 4.30 -7.86 2.87
CA PHE A 89 5.02 -6.70 3.40
C PHE A 89 4.56 -5.42 2.66
N LEU A 90 4.37 -4.33 3.39
CA LEU A 90 4.05 -3.03 2.79
C LEU A 90 5.34 -2.43 2.22
N SER A 91 5.52 -2.56 0.90
CA SER A 91 6.73 -2.12 0.20
C SER A 91 6.99 -0.63 0.43
N GLY A 92 8.21 -0.31 0.90
CA GLY A 92 8.62 1.06 1.21
C GLY A 92 8.32 1.52 2.65
N SER A 93 7.73 0.68 3.49
CA SER A 93 7.34 1.04 4.85
C SER A 93 8.05 0.19 5.91
N CYS A 94 8.33 0.76 7.08
CA CYS A 94 8.85 0.02 8.23
C CYS A 94 7.72 -0.75 8.94
N THR A 95 7.13 -1.72 8.23
CA THR A 95 6.10 -2.62 8.73
C THR A 95 6.65 -4.03 8.98
N GLN A 96 5.80 -5.01 9.01
CA GLN A 96 6.14 -6.42 9.17
C GLN A 96 5.40 -7.24 8.14
N ASP A 97 6.08 -8.20 7.51
CA ASP A 97 5.42 -9.20 6.65
C ASP A 97 4.46 -10.07 7.48
N TYR A 98 3.45 -10.62 6.85
CA TYR A 98 2.44 -11.39 7.54
C TYR A 98 1.83 -12.49 6.66
N GLY A 99 1.46 -13.60 7.28
CA GLY A 99 0.78 -14.69 6.61
C GLY A 99 1.56 -15.29 5.43
N SER A 100 2.86 -15.04 5.36
CA SER A 100 3.70 -15.35 4.22
C SER A 100 4.32 -16.76 4.31
N PHE A 101 4.81 -17.25 3.18
CA PHE A 101 5.50 -18.53 3.05
C PHE A 101 6.64 -18.41 2.04
N THR A 102 7.57 -19.37 2.10
CA THR A 102 8.76 -19.41 1.24
C THR A 102 8.91 -20.76 0.57
N VAL A 103 9.32 -20.77 -0.69
CA VAL A 103 9.68 -21.95 -1.47
C VAL A 103 11.14 -21.83 -1.88
N MET A 104 11.97 -22.87 -1.60
CA MET A 104 13.36 -22.89 -2.04
C MET A 104 13.67 -24.17 -2.82
N PRO A 105 14.07 -24.07 -4.11
CA PRO A 105 14.57 -25.20 -4.86
C PRO A 105 16.00 -25.55 -4.43
N VAL A 106 16.25 -26.84 -4.21
CA VAL A 106 17.56 -27.38 -3.80
C VAL A 106 17.93 -28.55 -4.69
N SER A 107 19.17 -28.61 -5.14
CA SER A 107 19.72 -29.73 -5.94
C SER A 107 20.73 -30.54 -5.13
N GLY A 108 20.69 -31.86 -5.25
CA GLY A 108 21.61 -32.80 -4.60
C GLY A 108 21.24 -33.08 -3.13
N LYS A 109 22.15 -32.82 -2.19
CA LYS A 109 21.88 -33.07 -0.75
C LYS A 109 20.83 -32.07 -0.25
N LEU A 110 19.77 -32.62 0.35
CA LEU A 110 18.71 -31.81 0.97
C LEU A 110 19.28 -30.94 2.10
N LYS A 111 18.96 -29.64 2.06
CA LYS A 111 19.27 -28.64 3.08
C LYS A 111 17.98 -27.91 3.44
N LEU A 112 17.68 -27.74 4.72
CA LEU A 112 16.36 -27.33 5.20
C LEU A 112 16.34 -25.90 5.77
N GLY A 113 17.15 -25.59 6.79
CA GLY A 113 17.15 -24.24 7.40
C GLY A 113 17.53 -23.14 6.43
N ALA A 114 16.98 -21.94 6.59
CA ALA A 114 17.14 -20.80 5.69
C ALA A 114 18.61 -20.52 5.33
N GLU A 115 19.47 -20.39 6.31
CA GLU A 115 20.92 -20.20 6.12
C GLU A 115 21.59 -21.39 5.43
N ALA A 116 21.23 -22.63 5.81
CA ALA A 116 21.84 -23.83 5.26
C ALA A 116 21.45 -24.08 3.79
N ARG A 117 20.23 -23.73 3.40
CA ARG A 117 19.72 -23.88 2.04
C ARG A 117 20.03 -22.69 1.13
N ALA A 118 20.44 -21.55 1.69
CA ALA A 118 20.70 -20.35 0.91
C ALA A 118 21.72 -20.61 -0.20
N SER A 119 21.50 -20.07 -1.38
CA SER A 119 22.38 -20.16 -2.55
C SER A 119 22.99 -18.82 -2.88
N ALA A 120 24.27 -18.80 -3.20
CA ALA A 120 24.90 -17.64 -3.81
C ALA A 120 24.19 -17.29 -5.14
N PHE A 121 24.16 -16.00 -5.45
CA PHE A 121 23.68 -15.46 -6.72
C PHE A 121 24.51 -14.24 -7.13
N SER A 122 24.34 -13.79 -8.35
CA SER A 122 24.97 -12.57 -8.88
C SER A 122 23.93 -11.69 -9.54
N HIS A 123 24.00 -10.38 -9.30
CA HIS A 123 23.15 -9.40 -10.00
C HIS A 123 23.37 -9.38 -11.52
N ALA A 124 24.52 -9.88 -12.02
CA ALA A 124 24.74 -10.06 -13.44
C ALA A 124 23.89 -11.21 -14.05
N GLU A 125 23.39 -12.12 -13.22
CA GLU A 125 22.51 -13.23 -13.60
C GLU A 125 21.10 -13.07 -12.99
N GLU A 126 20.76 -11.87 -12.52
CA GLU A 126 19.46 -11.47 -12.01
C GLU A 126 18.74 -10.57 -12.99
N SER A 127 17.45 -10.81 -13.18
CA SER A 127 16.57 -9.95 -13.99
C SER A 127 15.28 -9.69 -13.23
N ALA A 128 15.00 -8.42 -12.96
CA ALA A 128 13.81 -7.97 -12.26
C ALA A 128 12.97 -7.06 -13.17
N HIS A 129 11.75 -7.49 -13.46
CA HIS A 129 10.71 -6.73 -14.15
C HIS A 129 9.43 -6.75 -13.31
N PRO A 130 8.53 -5.78 -13.43
CA PRO A 130 7.30 -5.76 -12.63
C PRO A 130 6.39 -6.97 -12.85
N TYR A 131 6.57 -7.69 -13.94
CA TYR A 131 5.77 -8.85 -14.35
C TYR A 131 6.50 -10.20 -14.25
N GLN A 132 7.84 -10.19 -14.06
CA GLN A 132 8.66 -11.40 -14.00
C GLN A 132 9.97 -11.12 -13.28
N TYR A 133 10.37 -12.06 -12.45
CA TYR A 133 11.70 -12.11 -11.85
C TYR A 133 12.43 -13.38 -12.27
N SER A 134 13.74 -13.30 -12.51
CA SER A 134 14.56 -14.49 -12.74
C SER A 134 15.96 -14.33 -12.18
N VAL A 135 16.54 -15.45 -11.69
CA VAL A 135 17.89 -15.48 -11.12
C VAL A 135 18.49 -16.88 -11.22
N ARG A 136 19.81 -16.96 -11.33
CA ARG A 136 20.53 -18.24 -11.21
C ARG A 136 21.00 -18.47 -9.77
N LEU A 137 20.60 -19.59 -9.20
CA LEU A 137 21.08 -20.10 -7.91
C LEU A 137 22.39 -20.87 -8.13
N SER A 138 23.52 -20.22 -7.89
CA SER A 138 24.85 -20.70 -8.32
C SER A 138 25.27 -21.99 -7.60
N ASP A 139 24.97 -22.14 -6.29
CA ASP A 139 25.35 -23.33 -5.51
C ASP A 139 24.62 -24.58 -5.98
N TYR A 140 23.42 -24.43 -6.54
CA TYR A 140 22.55 -25.51 -7.00
C TYR A 140 22.51 -25.68 -8.52
N ASP A 141 23.01 -24.69 -9.28
CA ASP A 141 22.90 -24.59 -10.73
C ASP A 141 21.43 -24.71 -11.20
N ILE A 142 20.57 -23.92 -10.56
CA ILE A 142 19.15 -23.84 -10.85
C ILE A 142 18.84 -22.45 -11.42
N GLN A 143 18.15 -22.41 -12.56
CA GLN A 143 17.50 -21.18 -13.01
C GLN A 143 16.13 -21.10 -12.37
N ALA A 144 15.89 -20.05 -11.58
CA ALA A 144 14.63 -19.79 -10.92
C ALA A 144 13.93 -18.62 -11.61
N GLU A 145 12.65 -18.75 -11.88
CA GLU A 145 11.79 -17.74 -12.46
C GLU A 145 10.48 -17.67 -11.71
N MET A 146 9.90 -16.46 -11.59
CA MET A 146 8.57 -16.30 -11.02
C MET A 146 7.80 -15.16 -11.67
N THR A 147 6.49 -15.29 -11.70
CA THR A 147 5.50 -14.32 -12.14
C THR A 147 4.22 -14.50 -11.33
N GLY A 148 3.25 -13.59 -11.47
CA GLY A 148 2.00 -13.70 -10.72
C GLY A 148 0.83 -13.02 -11.40
N THR A 149 -0.35 -13.32 -10.87
CA THR A 149 -1.65 -12.71 -11.16
C THR A 149 -2.11 -11.92 -9.93
N LEU A 150 -3.37 -11.55 -9.87
CA LEU A 150 -3.89 -10.73 -8.77
C LEU A 150 -3.78 -11.46 -7.40
N ARG A 151 -4.00 -12.80 -7.38
CA ARG A 151 -4.03 -13.62 -6.15
C ARG A 151 -3.11 -14.83 -6.20
N CYS A 152 -2.49 -15.08 -7.35
CA CYS A 152 -1.77 -16.33 -7.56
C CYS A 152 -0.37 -16.09 -8.13
N GLY A 153 0.53 -17.03 -7.89
CA GLY A 153 1.88 -17.03 -8.44
C GLY A 153 2.19 -18.29 -9.22
N LEU A 154 3.13 -18.15 -10.14
CA LEU A 154 3.68 -19.27 -10.89
C LEU A 154 5.20 -19.18 -10.89
N MET A 155 5.85 -20.25 -10.42
CA MET A 155 7.30 -20.36 -10.35
C MET A 155 7.76 -21.48 -11.27
N ARG A 156 8.92 -21.31 -11.89
CA ARG A 156 9.57 -22.31 -12.74
C ARG A 156 11.02 -22.49 -12.31
N PHE A 157 11.41 -23.72 -11.93
CA PHE A 157 12.75 -24.05 -11.45
C PHE A 157 13.39 -25.05 -12.42
N LEU A 158 14.34 -24.61 -13.22
CA LEU A 158 15.09 -25.43 -14.19
C LEU A 158 16.35 -25.99 -13.54
N TYR A 159 16.41 -27.31 -13.33
CA TYR A 159 17.54 -28.01 -12.72
C TYR A 159 18.55 -28.42 -13.79
N LYS A 160 19.72 -27.80 -13.79
CA LYS A 160 20.74 -28.02 -14.83
C LYS A 160 21.70 -29.17 -14.50
N ARG A 161 21.83 -29.53 -13.20
CA ARG A 161 22.71 -30.62 -12.75
C ARG A 161 21.95 -31.92 -12.54
N ARG A 162 22.67 -33.04 -12.71
CA ARG A 162 22.17 -34.35 -12.29
C ARG A 162 22.16 -34.43 -10.76
N GLY A 163 21.09 -34.94 -10.16
CA GLY A 163 20.94 -35.10 -8.73
C GLY A 163 19.48 -35.14 -8.30
N ALA A 164 19.27 -35.31 -7.01
CA ALA A 164 17.93 -35.19 -6.44
C ALA A 164 17.45 -33.73 -6.52
N ALA A 165 16.21 -33.52 -6.95
CA ALA A 165 15.55 -32.25 -7.03
C ALA A 165 14.56 -32.11 -5.88
N TRP A 166 14.71 -31.07 -5.08
CA TRP A 166 13.89 -30.80 -3.90
C TRP A 166 13.28 -29.42 -3.97
N LEU A 167 12.08 -29.28 -3.38
CA LEU A 167 11.52 -28.01 -2.97
C LEU A 167 11.32 -28.04 -1.45
N VAL A 168 11.87 -27.07 -0.76
CA VAL A 168 11.64 -26.83 0.67
C VAL A 168 10.57 -25.75 0.77
N VAL A 169 9.50 -26.04 1.51
CA VAL A 169 8.39 -25.12 1.75
C VAL A 169 8.35 -24.78 3.23
N GLU A 170 8.39 -23.51 3.53
CA GLU A 170 8.45 -22.99 4.89
C GLU A 170 7.38 -21.95 5.13
N ASN A 171 6.67 -22.04 6.27
CA ASN A 171 5.90 -20.93 6.81
C ASN A 171 6.85 -19.90 7.39
N ASN A 172 6.76 -18.65 6.95
CA ASN A 172 7.50 -17.57 7.56
C ASN A 172 6.97 -17.29 8.96
N ARG A 173 7.87 -16.93 9.88
CA ARG A 173 7.56 -16.90 11.31
C ARG A 173 7.91 -15.55 11.92
N ARG A 174 6.98 -15.01 12.65
CA ARG A 174 7.29 -13.95 13.59
C ARG A 174 7.96 -14.58 14.83
N PRO A 175 9.08 -14.02 15.33
CA PRO A 175 9.70 -14.51 16.56
C PRO A 175 8.73 -14.54 17.75
N GLY A 176 8.68 -15.67 18.46
CA GLY A 176 7.91 -15.82 19.70
C GLY A 176 6.39 -16.05 19.56
N VAL A 177 5.88 -16.25 18.34
CA VAL A 177 4.44 -16.51 18.12
C VAL A 177 4.17 -17.89 17.53
N THR A 178 2.90 -18.31 17.67
CA THR A 178 2.42 -19.62 17.20
C THR A 178 2.54 -19.73 15.68
N GLN A 179 2.87 -20.91 15.24
CA GLN A 179 3.19 -21.27 13.87
C GLN A 179 1.95 -21.58 13.05
N GLY A 180 2.11 -21.48 11.73
CA GLY A 180 1.16 -21.99 10.76
C GLY A 180 1.15 -23.52 10.66
N GLN A 181 0.33 -24.02 9.76
CA GLN A 181 0.21 -25.44 9.45
C GLN A 181 0.33 -25.69 7.97
N MET A 182 0.92 -26.83 7.61
CA MET A 182 0.97 -27.35 6.24
C MET A 182 0.56 -28.80 6.18
N SER A 183 -0.02 -29.21 5.06
CA SER A 183 -0.34 -30.59 4.74
C SER A 183 -0.03 -30.88 3.28
N LEU A 184 0.33 -32.14 2.99
CA LEU A 184 0.52 -32.64 1.63
C LEU A 184 -0.57 -33.66 1.28
N ASP A 185 -1.39 -33.33 0.30
CA ASP A 185 -2.30 -34.29 -0.35
C ASP A 185 -1.58 -34.94 -1.55
N ALA A 186 -1.14 -36.18 -1.37
CA ALA A 186 -0.43 -36.88 -2.42
C ALA A 186 -1.32 -37.24 -3.62
N THR A 187 -2.64 -37.33 -3.44
CA THR A 187 -3.59 -37.66 -4.50
C THR A 187 -3.83 -36.48 -5.44
N ARG A 188 -3.80 -35.26 -4.89
CA ARG A 188 -3.90 -34.01 -5.62
C ARG A 188 -2.56 -33.44 -6.06
N ASN A 189 -1.45 -34.04 -5.61
CA ASN A 189 -0.10 -33.52 -5.80
C ASN A 189 0.02 -32.06 -5.32
N GLU A 190 -0.50 -31.79 -4.12
CA GLU A 190 -0.78 -30.47 -3.59
C GLU A 190 -0.28 -30.32 -2.15
N VAL A 191 0.42 -29.23 -1.87
CA VAL A 191 0.66 -28.75 -0.51
C VAL A 191 -0.33 -27.62 -0.24
N SER A 192 -1.02 -27.69 0.89
CA SER A 192 -1.87 -26.60 1.37
C SER A 192 -1.52 -26.23 2.79
N GLY A 193 -1.78 -24.98 3.14
CA GLY A 193 -1.46 -24.53 4.49
C GLY A 193 -1.97 -23.13 4.80
N TRP A 194 -1.61 -22.68 5.97
CA TRP A 194 -1.86 -21.32 6.42
C TRP A 194 -0.77 -20.86 7.37
N ASN A 195 -0.55 -19.54 7.42
CA ASN A 195 0.27 -18.89 8.41
C ASN A 195 -0.57 -17.87 9.19
N ALA A 196 -0.34 -17.75 10.50
CA ALA A 196 -1.08 -16.84 11.36
C ALA A 196 -0.69 -15.39 11.08
N VAL A 197 -1.65 -14.49 11.21
CA VAL A 197 -1.43 -13.03 11.11
C VAL A 197 -1.57 -12.39 12.49
N TYR A 198 -0.58 -11.58 12.85
CA TYR A 198 -0.53 -10.87 14.12
C TYR A 198 -0.40 -9.37 13.88
N ARG A 199 -1.09 -8.60 14.71
CA ARG A 199 -1.03 -7.14 14.69
C ARG A 199 0.31 -6.63 15.19
N ILE A 200 0.75 -5.49 14.64
CA ILE A 200 1.76 -4.61 15.24
C ILE A 200 1.08 -3.29 15.61
N TYR A 201 1.74 -2.39 16.30
CA TYR A 201 1.17 -1.14 16.83
C TYR A 201 0.03 -1.41 17.84
N ALA A 202 -1.16 -0.85 17.68
CA ALA A 202 -2.27 -1.14 18.59
C ALA A 202 -2.59 -2.64 18.58
N GLY A 203 -2.63 -3.23 19.77
CA GLY A 203 -2.81 -4.68 19.92
C GLY A 203 -1.60 -5.51 19.48
N ASN A 204 -0.38 -4.95 19.53
CA ASN A 204 0.85 -5.65 19.14
C ASN A 204 0.93 -7.07 19.72
N GLY A 205 1.16 -8.06 18.83
CA GLY A 205 1.22 -9.47 19.17
C GLY A 205 -0.12 -10.18 19.33
N LYS A 206 -1.25 -9.46 19.30
CA LYS A 206 -2.58 -10.09 19.25
C LYS A 206 -2.85 -10.66 17.85
N PRO A 207 -3.59 -11.78 17.73
CA PRO A 207 -4.05 -12.26 16.43
C PRO A 207 -4.86 -11.18 15.70
N ALA A 208 -4.64 -11.03 14.40
CA ALA A 208 -5.41 -10.10 13.57
C ALA A 208 -6.84 -10.60 13.26
N GLY A 209 -7.13 -11.88 13.57
CA GLY A 209 -8.44 -12.48 13.37
C GLY A 209 -8.61 -13.21 12.04
N PHE A 210 -7.55 -13.27 11.23
CA PHE A 210 -7.50 -14.00 9.97
C PHE A 210 -6.12 -14.67 9.79
N LYS A 211 -5.93 -15.36 8.66
CA LYS A 211 -4.71 -16.07 8.32
C LYS A 211 -4.36 -15.85 6.84
N GLY A 212 -3.09 -15.97 6.50
CA GLY A 212 -2.67 -16.15 5.11
C GLY A 212 -2.77 -17.63 4.74
N TYR A 213 -3.69 -17.97 3.85
CA TYR A 213 -3.88 -19.34 3.34
C TYR A 213 -3.23 -19.48 1.98
N PHE A 214 -2.71 -20.68 1.69
CA PHE A 214 -2.18 -20.99 0.37
C PHE A 214 -2.46 -22.43 -0.05
N VAL A 215 -2.50 -22.63 -1.37
CA VAL A 215 -2.53 -23.92 -2.05
C VAL A 215 -1.43 -23.91 -3.09
N MET A 216 -0.57 -24.92 -3.06
CA MET A 216 0.58 -25.06 -3.94
C MET A 216 0.49 -26.38 -4.68
N GLN A 217 0.49 -26.37 -6.01
CA GLN A 217 0.44 -27.55 -6.86
C GLN A 217 1.71 -27.64 -7.72
N PHE A 218 2.06 -28.86 -8.10
CA PHE A 218 3.26 -29.16 -8.87
C PHE A 218 2.88 -29.80 -10.22
N ASP A 219 3.54 -29.41 -11.30
CA ASP A 219 3.34 -29.99 -12.64
C ASP A 219 3.89 -31.42 -12.77
N ARG A 220 4.64 -31.86 -11.76
CA ARG A 220 5.25 -33.20 -11.72
C ARG A 220 4.88 -33.96 -10.45
N PRO A 221 4.79 -35.31 -10.49
CA PRO A 221 4.44 -36.07 -9.31
C PRO A 221 5.52 -36.00 -8.23
N VAL A 222 5.09 -35.73 -7.00
CA VAL A 222 5.98 -35.82 -5.81
C VAL A 222 6.39 -37.29 -5.59
N ARG A 223 7.70 -37.53 -5.53
CA ARG A 223 8.30 -38.87 -5.32
C ARG A 223 8.80 -39.09 -3.91
N SER A 224 9.27 -38.04 -3.29
CA SER A 224 9.79 -38.04 -1.91
C SER A 224 9.22 -36.88 -1.14
N ARG A 225 9.01 -37.04 0.17
CA ARG A 225 8.45 -36.00 1.03
C ARG A 225 8.85 -36.23 2.48
N GLY A 226 8.76 -35.16 3.25
CA GLY A 226 8.92 -35.20 4.70
C GLY A 226 8.62 -33.85 5.34
N THR A 227 8.64 -33.86 6.66
CA THR A 227 8.49 -32.64 7.48
C THR A 227 9.80 -32.29 8.17
N TRP A 228 9.95 -31.06 8.53
CA TRP A 228 11.06 -30.58 9.34
C TRP A 228 10.61 -29.43 10.25
N GLU A 229 11.36 -29.24 11.30
CA GLU A 229 11.19 -28.09 12.20
C GLU A 229 12.55 -27.42 12.38
N ALA A 230 12.58 -26.11 12.49
CA ALA A 230 13.83 -25.36 12.62
C ALA A 230 14.67 -25.77 13.86
N THR A 231 14.00 -26.34 14.87
CA THR A 231 14.60 -26.73 16.17
C THR A 231 14.62 -28.23 16.44
N ALA A 232 14.11 -29.07 15.51
CA ALA A 232 13.97 -30.53 15.72
C ALA A 232 14.67 -31.36 14.63
N PRO A 233 15.01 -32.62 14.91
CA PRO A 233 15.52 -33.55 13.90
C PRO A 233 14.53 -33.75 12.74
N MET A 234 15.08 -33.93 11.53
CA MET A 234 14.32 -34.20 10.32
C MET A 234 13.48 -35.48 10.46
N SER A 235 12.16 -35.40 10.27
CA SER A 235 11.25 -36.52 10.17
C SER A 235 10.97 -36.90 8.71
N ARG A 236 10.95 -38.16 8.37
CA ARG A 236 10.57 -38.69 7.04
C ARG A 236 9.09 -39.04 6.93
N THR A 237 8.34 -38.93 8.01
CA THR A 237 6.90 -39.18 8.03
C THR A 237 6.13 -37.86 8.13
N VAL A 238 5.22 -37.62 7.19
CA VAL A 238 4.26 -36.53 7.27
C VAL A 238 3.12 -36.99 8.17
N GLY A 239 3.08 -36.47 9.39
CA GLY A 239 1.91 -36.68 10.27
C GLY A 239 0.70 -35.89 9.73
N PRO A 240 -0.52 -36.35 9.98
CA PRO A 240 -1.74 -35.68 9.47
C PRO A 240 -2.04 -34.31 10.11
N THR A 241 -1.31 -33.93 11.14
CA THR A 241 -1.55 -32.67 11.88
C THR A 241 -0.22 -32.15 12.43
N GLY A 242 0.52 -31.37 11.62
CA GLY A 242 1.82 -30.85 12.06
C GLY A 242 1.96 -29.36 11.89
N GLN A 243 2.56 -28.71 12.88
CA GLN A 243 3.09 -27.33 12.81
C GLN A 243 4.43 -27.28 12.05
N SER A 244 4.70 -28.27 11.22
CA SER A 244 5.99 -28.52 10.58
C SER A 244 6.01 -27.94 9.17
N ASP A 245 7.16 -27.46 8.77
CA ASP A 245 7.49 -27.13 7.39
C ASP A 245 7.65 -28.44 6.58
N LEU A 246 7.58 -28.34 5.26
CA LEU A 246 7.58 -29.49 4.36
C LEU A 246 8.77 -29.43 3.39
N TYR A 247 9.18 -30.60 2.91
CA TYR A 247 9.95 -30.72 1.68
C TYR A 247 9.34 -31.80 0.77
N VAL A 248 9.45 -31.53 -0.53
CA VAL A 248 9.04 -32.49 -1.57
C VAL A 248 10.18 -32.72 -2.55
N GLY A 249 10.29 -33.92 -3.08
CA GLY A 249 11.34 -34.31 -4.02
C GLY A 249 10.77 -34.87 -5.32
N PHE A 250 11.50 -34.67 -6.42
CA PHE A 250 11.13 -35.03 -7.77
C PHE A 250 12.24 -35.81 -8.46
N ASP A 251 11.85 -36.69 -9.40
CA ASP A 251 12.78 -37.39 -10.29
C ASP A 251 12.92 -36.57 -11.58
N LEU A 252 14.04 -35.86 -11.72
CA LEU A 252 14.34 -35.00 -12.86
C LEU A 252 15.62 -35.44 -13.58
N LYS A 253 15.62 -35.27 -14.88
CA LYS A 253 16.85 -35.28 -15.68
C LYS A 253 17.47 -33.87 -15.73
N PRO A 254 18.79 -33.74 -15.94
CA PRO A 254 19.41 -32.44 -16.17
C PRO A 254 18.73 -31.71 -17.31
N GLY A 255 18.41 -30.44 -17.11
CA GLY A 255 17.69 -29.62 -18.08
C GLY A 255 16.16 -29.69 -17.98
N GLU A 256 15.60 -30.47 -17.03
CA GLU A 256 14.17 -30.47 -16.76
C GLU A 256 13.79 -29.47 -15.67
N ALA A 257 12.57 -28.96 -15.75
CA ALA A 257 12.02 -28.01 -14.78
C ALA A 257 10.90 -28.63 -13.94
N VAL A 258 10.70 -28.05 -12.75
CA VAL A 258 9.46 -28.16 -11.96
C VAL A 258 8.77 -26.82 -12.00
N GLN A 259 7.49 -26.80 -12.33
CA GLN A 259 6.63 -25.63 -12.16
C GLN A 259 5.79 -25.79 -10.89
N VAL A 260 5.60 -24.66 -10.22
CA VAL A 260 4.82 -24.55 -8.97
C VAL A 260 3.82 -23.43 -9.16
N ARG A 261 2.53 -23.75 -9.19
CA ARG A 261 1.48 -22.73 -9.17
C ARG A 261 0.89 -22.62 -7.76
N VAL A 262 0.71 -21.40 -7.31
CA VAL A 262 0.31 -21.11 -5.93
C VAL A 262 -0.88 -20.18 -5.95
N GLY A 263 -1.98 -20.58 -5.31
CA GLY A 263 -3.10 -19.71 -5.00
C GLY A 263 -3.02 -19.26 -3.56
N THR A 264 -3.35 -18.00 -3.30
CA THR A 264 -3.43 -17.42 -1.95
C THR A 264 -4.83 -16.91 -1.64
N SER A 265 -5.14 -16.77 -0.36
CA SER A 265 -6.39 -16.22 0.16
C SER A 265 -6.21 -15.80 1.62
N PHE A 266 -7.01 -14.84 2.07
CA PHE A 266 -7.13 -14.53 3.49
C PHE A 266 -8.39 -15.16 4.12
N SER A 267 -9.22 -15.86 3.34
CA SER A 267 -10.48 -16.45 3.80
C SER A 267 -10.35 -17.94 4.16
N SER A 268 -9.83 -18.75 3.26
CA SER A 268 -9.66 -20.20 3.48
C SER A 268 -8.73 -20.87 2.46
N VAL A 269 -8.35 -22.12 2.73
CA VAL A 269 -7.63 -22.99 1.77
C VAL A 269 -8.48 -23.24 0.52
N GLU A 270 -9.79 -23.40 0.69
CA GLU A 270 -10.74 -23.62 -0.41
C GLU A 270 -10.80 -22.40 -1.34
N GLU A 271 -10.78 -21.18 -0.78
CA GLU A 271 -10.73 -19.94 -1.56
C GLU A 271 -9.37 -19.78 -2.26
N ALA A 272 -8.26 -20.08 -1.59
CA ALA A 272 -6.94 -20.11 -2.25
C ALA A 272 -6.92 -21.05 -3.45
N ARG A 273 -7.58 -22.22 -3.36
CA ARG A 273 -7.70 -23.18 -4.47
C ARG A 273 -8.64 -22.66 -5.57
N ARG A 274 -9.74 -21.96 -5.21
CA ARG A 274 -10.66 -21.34 -6.16
C ARG A 274 -9.95 -20.23 -6.93
N ASN A 275 -9.22 -19.36 -6.26
CA ASN A 275 -8.39 -18.32 -6.87
C ASN A 275 -7.41 -18.93 -7.87
N LEU A 276 -6.67 -19.99 -7.46
CA LEU A 276 -5.71 -20.67 -8.32
C LEU A 276 -6.35 -21.22 -9.60
N ASN A 277 -7.48 -21.91 -9.47
CA ASN A 277 -8.16 -22.50 -10.62
C ASN A 277 -8.76 -21.45 -11.55
N ALA A 278 -9.15 -20.28 -11.02
CA ALA A 278 -9.69 -19.18 -11.82
C ALA A 278 -8.59 -18.41 -12.56
N GLU A 279 -7.45 -18.16 -11.91
CA GLU A 279 -6.44 -17.25 -12.44
C GLU A 279 -5.29 -17.95 -13.17
N ILE A 280 -4.87 -19.15 -12.72
CA ILE A 280 -3.80 -19.94 -13.35
C ILE A 280 -4.29 -21.37 -13.58
N PRO A 281 -5.23 -21.62 -14.50
CA PRO A 281 -5.74 -22.97 -14.76
C PRO A 281 -4.74 -23.88 -15.49
N GLU A 282 -3.77 -23.30 -16.19
CA GLU A 282 -2.82 -23.99 -17.06
C GLU A 282 -1.37 -23.85 -16.56
N TRP A 283 -0.50 -24.76 -16.99
CA TRP A 283 0.95 -24.77 -16.71
C TRP A 283 1.73 -24.04 -17.81
N ASP A 284 1.41 -22.78 -18.06
CA ASP A 284 2.05 -21.95 -19.08
C ASP A 284 2.63 -20.67 -18.46
N PHE A 285 3.87 -20.77 -18.00
CA PHE A 285 4.59 -19.68 -17.36
C PHE A 285 4.66 -18.44 -18.26
N ASP A 286 4.98 -18.63 -19.54
CA ASP A 286 5.23 -17.51 -20.45
C ASP A 286 3.91 -16.77 -20.78
N LYS A 287 2.77 -17.50 -20.83
CA LYS A 287 1.44 -16.92 -21.00
C LYS A 287 1.05 -16.06 -19.78
N VAL A 288 1.30 -16.54 -18.56
CA VAL A 288 1.02 -15.80 -17.32
C VAL A 288 1.89 -14.54 -17.24
N ALA A 289 3.20 -14.65 -17.51
CA ALA A 289 4.10 -13.51 -17.52
C ALA A 289 3.73 -12.46 -18.58
N ALA A 290 3.32 -12.90 -19.78
CA ALA A 290 2.84 -12.00 -20.84
C ALA A 290 1.54 -11.29 -20.44
N ALA A 291 0.62 -11.98 -19.78
CA ALA A 291 -0.62 -11.38 -19.27
C ALA A 291 -0.33 -10.34 -18.17
N ALA A 292 0.58 -10.65 -17.23
CA ALA A 292 1.03 -9.72 -16.20
C ALA A 292 1.70 -8.48 -16.82
N ARG A 293 2.55 -8.67 -17.81
CA ARG A 293 3.16 -7.58 -18.56
C ARG A 293 2.11 -6.68 -19.21
N SER A 294 1.10 -7.27 -19.84
CA SER A 294 0.01 -6.50 -20.48
C SER A 294 -0.75 -5.63 -19.47
N GLN A 295 -0.98 -6.12 -18.25
CA GLN A 295 -1.63 -5.35 -17.20
C GLN A 295 -0.75 -4.16 -16.77
N TRP A 296 0.56 -4.35 -16.61
CA TRP A 296 1.50 -3.26 -16.32
C TRP A 296 1.59 -2.25 -17.46
N GLU A 297 1.63 -2.70 -18.74
CA GLU A 297 1.61 -1.79 -19.90
C GLU A 297 0.34 -0.92 -19.89
N GLY A 298 -0.81 -1.49 -19.52
CA GLY A 298 -2.07 -0.74 -19.38
C GLY A 298 -2.03 0.26 -18.24
N ALA A 299 -1.63 -0.16 -17.05
CA ALA A 299 -1.62 0.69 -15.84
C ALA A 299 -0.59 1.83 -15.94
N LEU A 300 0.65 1.53 -16.34
CA LEU A 300 1.70 2.53 -16.52
C LEU A 300 1.43 3.44 -17.73
N GLY A 301 0.81 2.91 -18.78
CA GLY A 301 0.46 3.63 -20.00
C GLY A 301 -0.67 4.64 -19.82
N ALA A 302 -1.36 4.66 -18.66
CA ALA A 302 -2.36 5.69 -18.33
C ALA A 302 -1.74 7.10 -18.33
N ILE A 303 -0.45 7.22 -18.05
CA ILE A 303 0.29 8.47 -18.15
C ILE A 303 1.45 8.29 -19.14
N GLN A 304 1.44 9.09 -20.18
CA GLN A 304 2.50 9.07 -21.20
C GLN A 304 3.36 10.33 -21.08
N ILE A 305 4.67 10.14 -20.91
CA ILE A 305 5.63 11.24 -20.86
C ILE A 305 6.61 11.17 -22.02
N ALA A 306 7.00 12.34 -22.52
CA ALA A 306 8.15 12.53 -23.40
C ALA A 306 9.35 12.94 -22.54
N GLY A 307 10.55 12.51 -22.93
CA GLY A 307 11.77 12.83 -22.21
C GLY A 307 12.91 11.92 -22.64
N ASN A 308 14.10 12.13 -22.10
CA ASN A 308 15.24 11.24 -22.31
C ASN A 308 15.05 9.90 -21.56
N ALA A 309 15.88 8.92 -21.85
CA ALA A 309 15.73 7.58 -21.25
C ALA A 309 15.84 7.59 -19.73
N PRO A 310 16.81 8.26 -19.07
CA PRO A 310 16.89 8.34 -17.62
C PRO A 310 15.63 8.90 -16.95
N GLU A 311 15.10 10.03 -17.43
CA GLU A 311 13.88 10.65 -16.89
C GLU A 311 12.67 9.72 -16.97
N ARG A 312 12.54 9.01 -18.10
CA ARG A 312 11.47 8.04 -18.29
C ARG A 312 11.61 6.83 -17.36
N HIS A 313 12.82 6.32 -17.14
CA HIS A 313 13.07 5.25 -16.16
C HIS A 313 12.68 5.67 -14.74
N ILE A 314 13.08 6.87 -14.32
CA ILE A 314 12.71 7.41 -13.00
C ILE A 314 11.19 7.51 -12.87
N PHE A 315 10.52 8.14 -13.84
CA PHE A 315 9.07 8.34 -13.81
C PHE A 315 8.30 7.02 -13.75
N TYR A 316 8.58 6.07 -14.64
CA TYR A 316 7.83 4.82 -14.68
C TYR A 316 8.17 3.89 -13.52
N THR A 317 9.37 3.98 -12.95
CA THR A 317 9.71 3.27 -11.71
C THR A 317 8.96 3.86 -10.51
N ALA A 318 8.87 5.19 -10.39
CA ALA A 318 8.06 5.83 -9.36
C ALA A 318 6.57 5.51 -9.51
N LEU A 319 6.04 5.54 -10.74
CA LEU A 319 4.64 5.16 -11.01
C LEU A 319 4.38 3.68 -10.68
N TYR A 320 5.33 2.78 -10.95
CA TYR A 320 5.24 1.38 -10.54
C TYR A 320 5.08 1.25 -9.03
N HIS A 321 5.93 1.91 -8.23
CA HIS A 321 5.81 1.88 -6.77
C HIS A 321 4.47 2.42 -6.27
N SER A 322 3.92 3.43 -6.95
CA SER A 322 2.60 3.99 -6.63
C SER A 322 1.42 3.05 -6.91
N LEU A 323 1.62 1.96 -7.67
CA LEU A 323 0.58 1.01 -8.07
C LEU A 323 0.70 -0.36 -7.36
N LEU A 324 1.44 -0.43 -6.26
CA LEU A 324 1.60 -1.65 -5.46
C LEU A 324 0.58 -1.75 -4.32
N LEU A 325 0.21 -0.64 -3.70
CA LEU A 325 -0.68 -0.56 -2.53
C LEU A 325 -1.74 0.54 -2.73
N PRO A 326 -2.90 0.44 -2.06
CA PRO A 326 -3.42 -0.65 -1.20
C PRO A 326 -3.57 -1.98 -1.95
N ARG A 327 -3.44 -3.11 -1.25
CA ARG A 327 -3.52 -4.43 -1.89
C ARG A 327 -4.96 -4.93 -2.02
N THR A 328 -5.25 -5.70 -3.07
CA THR A 328 -6.47 -6.49 -3.17
C THR A 328 -6.55 -7.45 -1.98
N PHE A 329 -7.69 -7.50 -1.31
CA PHE A 329 -7.87 -8.32 -0.10
C PHE A 329 -9.00 -9.33 -0.24
N SER A 330 -9.88 -9.19 -1.23
CA SER A 330 -10.97 -10.13 -1.51
C SER A 330 -10.58 -11.18 -2.54
N ASP A 331 -11.13 -12.40 -2.35
CA ASP A 331 -11.03 -13.54 -3.25
C ASP A 331 -11.81 -13.30 -4.57
N VAL A 332 -11.72 -14.23 -5.53
CA VAL A 332 -12.41 -14.09 -6.84
C VAL A 332 -13.92 -14.05 -6.73
N ASP A 333 -14.52 -14.63 -5.68
CA ASP A 333 -15.95 -14.59 -5.41
C ASP A 333 -16.37 -13.41 -4.53
N GLY A 334 -15.43 -12.53 -4.18
CA GLY A 334 -15.63 -11.39 -3.31
C GLY A 334 -15.48 -11.68 -1.81
N SER A 335 -15.18 -12.90 -1.40
CA SER A 335 -14.98 -13.25 0.01
C SER A 335 -13.76 -12.56 0.61
N TYR A 336 -13.87 -12.09 1.85
CA TYR A 336 -12.76 -11.53 2.63
C TYR A 336 -13.04 -11.62 4.13
N PRO A 337 -12.00 -11.68 4.99
CA PRO A 337 -12.21 -11.68 6.44
C PRO A 337 -12.76 -10.34 6.92
N ARG A 338 -13.69 -10.38 7.88
CA ARG A 338 -14.27 -9.19 8.51
C ARG A 338 -13.17 -8.29 9.08
N PHE A 339 -13.28 -6.98 8.83
CA PHE A 339 -12.36 -5.99 9.39
C PHE A 339 -12.37 -5.99 10.94
N ALA A 340 -11.21 -5.77 11.54
CA ALA A 340 -11.00 -5.77 12.99
C ALA A 340 -11.34 -7.09 13.69
N GLY A 341 -11.19 -8.21 12.99
CA GLY A 341 -11.27 -9.56 13.57
C GLY A 341 -12.69 -10.11 13.69
N GLY A 342 -12.86 -11.10 14.57
CA GLY A 342 -14.14 -11.80 14.77
C GLY A 342 -14.28 -13.09 13.97
N GLY A 343 -13.40 -13.38 13.02
CA GLY A 343 -13.33 -14.65 12.28
C GLY A 343 -14.45 -14.89 11.27
N GLN A 344 -15.38 -13.93 11.07
CA GLN A 344 -16.42 -14.05 10.05
C GLN A 344 -15.86 -13.67 8.67
N ILE A 345 -16.37 -14.36 7.65
CA ILE A 345 -16.12 -14.01 6.26
C ILE A 345 -17.24 -13.08 5.78
N GLN A 346 -16.86 -12.02 5.09
CA GLN A 346 -17.72 -11.05 4.41
C GLN A 346 -17.65 -11.28 2.91
N THR A 347 -18.54 -10.64 2.16
CA THR A 347 -18.51 -10.67 0.69
C THR A 347 -18.65 -9.25 0.15
N ALA A 348 -17.68 -8.82 -0.61
CA ALA A 348 -17.71 -7.56 -1.36
C ALA A 348 -18.66 -7.72 -2.57
N GLN A 349 -19.77 -6.98 -2.59
CA GLN A 349 -20.75 -7.05 -3.65
C GLN A 349 -20.63 -5.86 -4.60
N GLY A 350 -20.14 -6.13 -5.80
CA GLY A 350 -19.99 -5.10 -6.84
C GLY A 350 -18.74 -4.23 -6.74
N PHE A 351 -17.88 -4.49 -5.79
CA PHE A 351 -16.57 -3.84 -5.64
C PHE A 351 -15.49 -4.85 -5.25
N THR A 352 -14.23 -4.46 -5.37
CA THR A 352 -13.08 -5.22 -4.84
C THR A 352 -12.71 -4.65 -3.47
N TYR A 353 -12.61 -5.51 -2.45
CA TYR A 353 -12.17 -5.06 -1.13
C TYR A 353 -10.64 -4.96 -1.06
N TYR A 354 -10.16 -3.81 -0.58
CA TYR A 354 -8.74 -3.48 -0.41
C TYR A 354 -8.41 -3.27 1.06
N ASP A 355 -7.14 -3.55 1.43
CA ASP A 355 -6.56 -3.23 2.74
C ASP A 355 -5.09 -2.80 2.61
N ASP A 356 -4.42 -2.58 3.76
CA ASP A 356 -3.05 -2.10 3.84
C ASP A 356 -2.88 -0.68 3.26
N TYR A 357 -3.67 0.25 3.81
CA TYR A 357 -3.61 1.67 3.48
C TYR A 357 -2.60 2.40 4.36
N SER A 358 -1.63 3.01 3.79
CA SER A 358 -0.75 3.99 4.43
C SER A 358 -1.40 5.38 4.34
N ILE A 359 -2.57 5.59 4.97
CA ILE A 359 -3.45 6.74 4.68
C ILE A 359 -2.75 8.09 4.93
N TRP A 360 -1.99 8.22 6.03
CA TRP A 360 -1.29 9.47 6.36
C TRP A 360 -0.31 9.90 5.27
N ASP A 361 0.26 8.93 4.56
CA ASP A 361 1.14 9.15 3.41
C ASP A 361 0.33 9.37 2.14
N THR A 362 -0.60 8.48 1.85
CA THR A 362 -1.19 8.29 0.52
C THR A 362 -2.32 9.27 0.20
N PHE A 363 -2.99 9.86 1.21
CA PHE A 363 -4.02 10.89 0.97
C PHE A 363 -3.45 12.12 0.26
N ARG A 364 -2.16 12.40 0.42
CA ARG A 364 -1.49 13.60 -0.09
C ARG A 364 -1.37 13.61 -1.60
N ALA A 365 -1.06 12.47 -2.22
CA ALA A 365 -0.81 12.40 -3.66
C ALA A 365 -1.31 11.11 -4.33
N LEU A 366 -1.19 9.92 -3.71
CA LEU A 366 -1.52 8.64 -4.35
C LEU A 366 -3.01 8.54 -4.67
N HIS A 367 -3.90 8.69 -3.69
CA HIS A 367 -5.34 8.64 -3.91
C HIS A 367 -5.84 9.74 -4.86
N PRO A 368 -5.37 11.00 -4.76
CA PRO A 368 -5.62 12.02 -5.78
C PRO A 368 -5.19 11.61 -7.19
N LEU A 369 -4.06 10.92 -7.34
CA LEU A 369 -3.60 10.37 -8.62
C LEU A 369 -4.53 9.25 -9.11
N LEU A 370 -4.86 8.27 -8.27
CA LEU A 370 -5.74 7.16 -8.60
C LEU A 370 -7.15 7.64 -9.01
N ALA A 371 -7.67 8.66 -8.34
CA ALA A 371 -8.94 9.29 -8.72
C ALA A 371 -8.94 9.87 -10.16
N ILE A 372 -7.76 10.13 -10.74
CA ILE A 372 -7.61 10.61 -12.12
C ILE A 372 -7.35 9.45 -13.08
N VAL A 373 -6.44 8.52 -12.72
CA VAL A 373 -5.94 7.49 -13.66
C VAL A 373 -6.73 6.18 -13.59
N ASP A 374 -7.34 5.85 -12.44
CA ASP A 374 -8.17 4.65 -12.23
C ASP A 374 -9.35 4.94 -11.27
N PRO A 375 -10.30 5.81 -11.67
CA PRO A 375 -11.38 6.27 -10.79
C PRO A 375 -12.30 5.15 -10.31
N LYS A 376 -12.41 4.05 -11.08
CA LYS A 376 -13.19 2.89 -10.62
C LYS A 376 -12.54 2.21 -9.43
N ARG A 377 -11.26 1.95 -9.50
CA ARG A 377 -10.49 1.33 -8.42
C ARG A 377 -10.44 2.23 -7.18
N GLU A 378 -10.24 3.53 -7.39
CA GLU A 378 -10.29 4.49 -6.28
C GLU A 378 -11.64 4.44 -5.55
N GLY A 379 -12.75 4.36 -6.28
CA GLY A 379 -14.06 4.18 -5.66
C GLY A 379 -14.21 2.86 -4.91
N ASP A 380 -13.65 1.76 -5.41
CA ASP A 380 -13.63 0.47 -4.70
C ASP A 380 -12.75 0.56 -3.42
N MET A 381 -11.66 1.32 -3.44
CA MET A 381 -10.84 1.59 -2.27
C MET A 381 -11.59 2.43 -1.23
N VAL A 382 -12.31 3.46 -1.66
CA VAL A 382 -13.18 4.26 -0.77
C VAL A 382 -14.26 3.39 -0.14
N GLU A 383 -14.95 2.55 -0.93
CA GLU A 383 -15.98 1.63 -0.41
C GLU A 383 -15.39 0.63 0.58
N SER A 384 -14.12 0.22 0.39
CA SER A 384 -13.42 -0.65 1.34
C SER A 384 -13.21 0.04 2.70
N LEU A 385 -12.83 1.32 2.72
CA LEU A 385 -12.71 2.10 3.95
C LEU A 385 -14.08 2.29 4.64
N VAL A 386 -15.14 2.56 3.87
CA VAL A 386 -16.52 2.67 4.39
C VAL A 386 -16.99 1.34 4.97
N SER A 387 -16.73 0.23 4.27
CA SER A 387 -17.03 -1.12 4.75
C SER A 387 -16.26 -1.46 6.03
N ALA A 388 -14.97 -1.15 6.10
CA ALA A 388 -14.15 -1.33 7.30
C ALA A 388 -14.68 -0.52 8.47
N GLY A 389 -15.01 0.75 8.25
CA GLY A 389 -15.61 1.63 9.27
C GLY A 389 -16.98 1.13 9.75
N THR A 390 -17.80 0.62 8.86
CA THR A 390 -19.12 0.02 9.18
C THR A 390 -18.95 -1.23 10.03
N GLN A 391 -18.00 -2.09 9.71
CA GLN A 391 -17.72 -3.32 10.46
C GLN A 391 -17.07 -3.05 11.82
N GLY A 392 -16.17 -2.10 11.89
CA GLY A 392 -15.40 -1.76 13.09
C GLY A 392 -16.03 -0.70 13.97
N GLY A 393 -16.98 0.08 13.45
CA GLY A 393 -17.70 1.15 14.15
C GLY A 393 -17.10 2.56 13.99
N PHE A 394 -15.85 2.70 13.57
CA PHE A 394 -15.15 3.95 13.30
C PHE A 394 -14.37 3.82 11.99
N LEU A 395 -14.20 4.90 11.22
CA LEU A 395 -13.27 4.90 10.09
C LEU A 395 -11.85 4.62 10.62
N PRO A 396 -11.09 3.77 9.92
CA PRO A 396 -9.72 3.50 10.32
C PRO A 396 -8.80 4.68 9.98
N ILE A 397 -7.92 5.02 10.91
CA ILE A 397 -6.94 6.10 10.71
C ILE A 397 -5.78 5.62 9.82
N TYR A 398 -5.32 4.40 10.05
CA TYR A 398 -4.23 3.76 9.29
C TYR A 398 -4.48 2.25 9.31
N PRO A 399 -5.35 1.72 8.42
CA PRO A 399 -5.66 0.29 8.42
C PRO A 399 -4.53 -0.53 7.81
N ALA A 400 -4.13 -1.57 8.53
CA ALA A 400 -3.23 -2.60 8.04
C ALA A 400 -3.52 -3.92 8.77
N TRP A 401 -3.17 -5.04 8.17
CA TRP A 401 -3.52 -6.37 8.71
C TRP A 401 -5.03 -6.52 8.94
N ASN A 402 -5.83 -5.90 8.08
CA ASN A 402 -7.28 -5.84 8.14
C ASN A 402 -7.80 -5.42 9.55
N SER A 403 -7.13 -4.45 10.15
CA SER A 403 -7.40 -4.02 11.53
C SER A 403 -7.01 -2.57 11.77
N TYR A 404 -7.52 -2.03 12.89
CA TYR A 404 -7.04 -0.75 13.42
C TYR A 404 -5.61 -0.87 13.92
N THR A 405 -4.79 0.15 13.70
CA THR A 405 -3.39 0.15 14.14
C THR A 405 -3.06 1.24 15.13
N SER A 406 -3.83 2.33 15.15
CA SER A 406 -3.47 3.59 15.82
C SER A 406 -2.08 4.11 15.43
N GLU A 407 -1.64 3.74 14.23
CA GLU A 407 -0.43 4.25 13.60
C GLU A 407 -0.73 5.63 13.01
N MET A 408 0.27 6.49 13.03
CA MET A 408 0.21 7.86 12.54
C MET A 408 -0.88 8.73 13.21
N ILE A 409 -1.18 9.89 12.64
CA ILE A 409 -2.09 10.90 13.16
C ILE A 409 -3.12 11.31 12.10
N GLY A 410 -4.00 12.25 12.43
CA GLY A 410 -5.07 12.69 11.53
C GLY A 410 -6.23 11.69 11.45
N ASP A 411 -7.14 11.94 10.51
CA ASP A 411 -8.31 11.11 10.19
C ASP A 411 -8.55 11.13 8.68
N HIS A 412 -7.46 10.95 7.94
CA HIS A 412 -7.38 11.29 6.50
C HIS A 412 -8.13 10.32 5.57
N ALA A 413 -8.81 9.28 6.09
CA ALA A 413 -9.87 8.61 5.35
C ALA A 413 -10.92 9.63 4.85
N ASP A 414 -11.15 10.69 5.64
CA ASP A 414 -12.00 11.82 5.28
C ASP A 414 -11.52 12.50 3.99
N ALA A 415 -10.20 12.69 3.83
CA ALA A 415 -9.61 13.31 2.66
C ALA A 415 -9.81 12.44 1.39
N ILE A 416 -9.57 11.15 1.50
CA ILE A 416 -9.75 10.19 0.39
C ILE A 416 -11.21 10.17 -0.06
N ILE A 417 -12.15 10.08 0.88
CA ILE A 417 -13.60 10.05 0.60
C ILE A 417 -14.06 11.34 -0.09
N VAL A 418 -13.69 12.50 0.48
CA VAL A 418 -14.18 13.79 -0.02
C VAL A 418 -13.55 14.15 -1.35
N ASP A 419 -12.27 13.86 -1.55
CA ASP A 419 -11.57 14.09 -2.83
C ASP A 419 -12.17 13.22 -3.95
N ALA A 420 -12.39 11.94 -3.69
CA ALA A 420 -13.06 11.04 -4.63
C ALA A 420 -14.45 11.54 -5.00
N TYR A 421 -15.24 11.93 -3.99
CA TYR A 421 -16.58 12.49 -4.23
C TYR A 421 -16.53 13.79 -5.04
N ALA A 422 -15.62 14.71 -4.71
CA ALA A 422 -15.46 15.97 -5.43
C ALA A 422 -15.06 15.78 -6.89
N LYS A 423 -14.29 14.74 -7.19
CA LYS A 423 -13.89 14.35 -8.56
C LYS A 423 -14.96 13.55 -9.31
N GLY A 424 -16.14 13.32 -8.74
CA GLY A 424 -17.27 12.69 -9.40
C GLY A 424 -17.34 11.17 -9.25
N ILE A 425 -16.50 10.55 -8.42
CA ILE A 425 -16.57 9.13 -8.10
C ILE A 425 -17.77 8.87 -7.19
N ARG A 426 -18.61 7.86 -7.54
CA ARG A 426 -19.92 7.61 -6.90
C ARG A 426 -20.19 6.13 -6.61
N ASN A 427 -19.24 5.24 -6.85
CA ASN A 427 -19.39 3.80 -6.60
C ASN A 427 -19.05 3.43 -5.14
N PHE A 428 -19.51 4.23 -4.19
CA PHE A 428 -19.45 3.97 -2.76
C PHE A 428 -20.63 4.61 -2.01
N ASP A 429 -20.94 4.13 -0.81
CA ASP A 429 -22.02 4.65 0.03
C ASP A 429 -21.64 5.96 0.72
N VAL A 430 -21.90 7.08 0.06
CA VAL A 430 -21.55 8.43 0.56
C VAL A 430 -22.28 8.79 1.84
N GLU A 431 -23.51 8.33 2.03
CA GLU A 431 -24.30 8.59 3.24
C GLU A 431 -23.70 7.87 4.45
N GLN A 432 -23.30 6.62 4.26
CA GLN A 432 -22.60 5.86 5.29
C GLN A 432 -21.22 6.43 5.57
N ALA A 433 -20.46 6.80 4.53
CA ALA A 433 -19.18 7.48 4.65
C ALA A 433 -19.32 8.73 5.53
N TYR A 434 -20.29 9.61 5.23
CA TYR A 434 -20.54 10.81 6.01
C TYR A 434 -20.88 10.50 7.48
N ARG A 435 -21.74 9.51 7.74
CA ARG A 435 -22.06 9.10 9.12
C ARG A 435 -20.83 8.68 9.90
N LEU A 436 -19.94 7.94 9.29
CA LEU A 436 -18.69 7.47 9.90
C LEU A 436 -17.69 8.61 10.12
N MET A 437 -17.47 9.49 9.14
CA MET A 437 -16.64 10.69 9.27
C MET A 437 -17.13 11.56 10.44
N ARG A 438 -18.43 11.84 10.46
CA ARG A 438 -19.07 12.60 11.55
C ARG A 438 -18.84 11.93 12.90
N ARG A 439 -19.01 10.61 12.96
CA ARG A 439 -18.80 9.82 14.19
C ARG A 439 -17.38 9.95 14.70
N ASN A 440 -16.38 9.75 13.84
CA ASN A 440 -14.97 9.92 14.21
C ASN A 440 -14.69 11.33 14.76
N ALA A 441 -15.32 12.34 14.18
CA ALA A 441 -15.11 13.75 14.53
C ALA A 441 -15.86 14.22 15.78
N THR A 442 -16.84 13.43 16.32
CA THR A 442 -17.70 13.85 17.42
C THR A 442 -17.82 12.87 18.58
N GLU A 443 -17.49 11.59 18.37
CA GLU A 443 -17.70 10.55 19.37
C GLU A 443 -16.37 9.95 19.83
N SER A 444 -16.19 9.86 21.14
CA SER A 444 -15.08 9.09 21.71
C SER A 444 -15.48 7.62 21.78
N PRO A 445 -14.61 6.70 21.39
CA PRO A 445 -14.85 5.27 21.54
C PRO A 445 -14.87 4.86 23.02
N SER A 446 -15.36 3.64 23.31
CA SER A 446 -15.17 3.02 24.61
C SER A 446 -13.67 2.87 24.93
N GLN A 447 -13.32 2.70 26.20
CA GLN A 447 -11.91 2.52 26.59
C GLN A 447 -11.26 1.32 25.87
N ASP A 448 -11.97 0.21 25.73
CA ASP A 448 -11.47 -0.98 25.06
C ASP A 448 -11.26 -0.73 23.54
N ASP A 449 -12.20 -0.04 22.90
CA ASP A 449 -12.09 0.37 21.50
C ASP A 449 -10.96 1.38 21.30
N TYR A 450 -10.76 2.29 22.26
CA TYR A 450 -9.66 3.24 22.22
C TYR A 450 -8.30 2.52 22.27
N VAL A 451 -8.14 1.58 23.20
CA VAL A 451 -6.93 0.75 23.31
C VAL A 451 -6.71 -0.09 22.03
N ASP A 452 -7.80 -0.52 21.39
CA ASP A 452 -7.78 -1.28 20.13
C ASP A 452 -7.47 -0.43 18.88
N GLY A 453 -7.36 0.90 19.03
CA GLY A 453 -6.92 1.79 17.95
C GLY A 453 -8.04 2.57 17.24
N ARG A 454 -9.29 2.54 17.75
CA ARG A 454 -10.45 3.18 17.13
C ARG A 454 -10.62 4.64 17.55
N GLY A 455 -11.20 5.44 16.66
CA GLY A 455 -11.57 6.84 16.86
C GLY A 455 -10.40 7.82 16.94
N ARG A 456 -10.70 9.12 16.88
CA ARG A 456 -9.70 10.20 17.00
C ARG A 456 -9.06 10.22 18.39
N ARG A 457 -7.73 10.38 18.42
CA ARG A 457 -6.96 10.52 19.65
C ARG A 457 -7.07 11.94 20.18
N ALA A 458 -7.09 12.11 21.53
CA ALA A 458 -7.21 13.42 22.19
C ALA A 458 -8.44 14.25 21.76
N LEU A 459 -9.52 13.60 21.26
CA LEU A 459 -10.72 14.30 20.77
C LEU A 459 -11.36 15.19 21.85
N VAL A 460 -11.41 14.72 23.10
CA VAL A 460 -12.01 15.47 24.22
C VAL A 460 -11.31 16.81 24.43
N SER A 461 -9.98 16.80 24.45
CA SER A 461 -9.18 18.03 24.58
C SER A 461 -9.35 18.93 23.37
N TYR A 462 -9.31 18.35 22.16
CA TYR A 462 -9.51 19.11 20.92
C TYR A 462 -10.87 19.83 20.88
N LEU A 463 -11.94 19.16 21.32
CA LEU A 463 -13.28 19.77 21.37
C LEU A 463 -13.38 20.82 22.49
N LYS A 464 -12.71 20.60 23.62
CA LYS A 464 -12.77 21.51 24.77
C LYS A 464 -12.00 22.82 24.57
N TYR A 465 -10.78 22.72 24.05
CA TYR A 465 -9.85 23.85 23.97
C TYR A 465 -9.78 24.47 22.57
N GLY A 466 -10.30 23.78 21.55
CA GLY A 466 -10.06 24.13 20.14
C GLY A 466 -8.63 23.83 19.68
N PHE A 467 -7.86 23.10 20.47
CA PHE A 467 -6.55 22.55 20.16
C PHE A 467 -6.23 21.44 21.17
N ILE A 468 -5.18 20.68 20.93
CA ILE A 468 -4.70 19.67 21.86
C ILE A 468 -3.56 20.28 22.68
N PRO A 469 -3.74 20.49 24.02
CA PRO A 469 -2.70 21.06 24.86
C PRO A 469 -1.54 20.07 25.10
N LEU A 470 -0.35 20.61 25.39
CA LEU A 470 0.87 19.82 25.62
C LEU A 470 0.76 18.82 26.78
N GLU A 471 -0.16 19.07 27.71
CA GLU A 471 -0.45 18.18 28.85
C GLU A 471 -1.21 16.91 28.45
N ASP A 472 -1.89 16.93 27.30
CA ASP A 472 -2.62 15.75 26.81
C ASP A 472 -1.65 14.80 26.11
N LYS A 473 -1.19 13.81 26.87
CA LYS A 473 -0.44 12.68 26.34
C LYS A 473 -1.44 11.66 25.81
N VAL A 474 -1.27 11.21 24.58
CA VAL A 474 -2.17 10.29 23.90
C VAL A 474 -1.75 8.84 24.19
N PRO A 475 -2.23 8.20 25.25
CA PRO A 475 -1.83 6.83 25.56
C PRO A 475 -2.38 5.84 24.54
N PHE A 476 -1.73 4.67 24.45
CA PHE A 476 -2.12 3.56 23.56
C PHE A 476 -2.11 3.92 22.07
N SER A 477 -1.35 4.94 21.70
CA SER A 477 -1.07 5.32 20.31
C SER A 477 0.40 5.08 20.02
N PHE A 478 0.76 4.86 18.76
CA PHE A 478 2.16 4.82 18.36
C PHE A 478 2.81 6.20 18.57
N HIS A 479 2.15 7.24 18.06
CA HIS A 479 2.48 8.63 18.33
C HIS A 479 1.73 9.09 19.60
N GLN A 480 2.44 9.38 20.67
CA GLN A 480 1.85 9.67 21.98
C GLN A 480 1.81 11.14 22.37
N GLU A 481 2.50 11.98 21.63
CA GLU A 481 2.51 13.42 21.83
C GLU A 481 1.92 14.10 20.58
N GLU A 482 2.71 14.84 19.80
CA GLU A 482 2.37 15.41 18.50
C GLU A 482 1.11 16.29 18.50
N GLN A 483 0.86 17.01 19.61
CA GLN A 483 -0.37 17.77 19.85
C GLN A 483 -0.62 18.84 18.80
N VAL A 484 0.43 19.51 18.32
CA VAL A 484 0.31 20.58 17.30
C VAL A 484 -0.03 19.99 15.94
N SER A 485 0.68 18.94 15.53
CA SER A 485 0.41 18.25 14.25
C SER A 485 -1.02 17.72 14.22
N ARG A 486 -1.46 17.00 15.28
CA ARG A 486 -2.85 16.52 15.39
C ARG A 486 -3.89 17.65 15.32
N THR A 487 -3.61 18.78 15.95
CA THR A 487 -4.55 19.92 15.91
C THR A 487 -4.70 20.45 14.47
N LEU A 488 -3.58 20.58 13.76
CA LEU A 488 -3.59 21.05 12.36
C LEU A 488 -4.30 20.05 11.45
N GLU A 489 -4.01 18.77 11.59
CA GLU A 489 -4.61 17.73 10.76
C GLU A 489 -6.10 17.55 11.06
N TYR A 490 -6.53 17.54 12.32
CA TYR A 490 -7.96 17.51 12.66
C TYR A 490 -8.72 18.74 12.19
N ALA A 491 -8.09 19.91 12.14
CA ALA A 491 -8.70 21.09 11.54
C ALA A 491 -8.94 20.93 10.03
N TYR A 492 -8.04 20.26 9.34
CA TYR A 492 -8.22 19.89 7.94
C TYR A 492 -9.31 18.83 7.78
N ASP A 493 -9.30 17.78 8.58
CA ASP A 493 -10.32 16.71 8.54
C ASP A 493 -11.73 17.29 8.82
N ASP A 494 -11.86 18.22 9.79
CA ASP A 494 -13.11 18.92 10.07
C ASP A 494 -13.61 19.76 8.89
N PHE A 495 -12.70 20.38 8.13
CA PHE A 495 -13.07 21.06 6.88
C PHE A 495 -13.68 20.08 5.86
N LEU A 496 -13.14 18.87 5.78
CA LEU A 496 -13.63 17.83 4.87
C LEU A 496 -15.03 17.33 5.30
N VAL A 497 -15.21 17.05 6.60
CA VAL A 497 -16.54 16.68 7.13
C VAL A 497 -17.57 17.79 6.87
N GLY A 498 -17.20 19.05 7.14
CA GLY A 498 -18.08 20.20 6.91
C GLY A 498 -18.38 20.43 5.42
N THR A 499 -17.43 20.18 4.55
CA THR A 499 -17.60 20.27 3.10
C THR A 499 -18.58 19.24 2.58
N LEU A 500 -18.42 17.97 3.00
CA LEU A 500 -19.34 16.89 2.62
C LEU A 500 -20.74 17.12 3.20
N ALA A 501 -20.84 17.54 4.47
CA ALA A 501 -22.10 17.91 5.11
C ALA A 501 -22.87 18.98 4.31
N ARG A 502 -22.18 20.01 3.84
CA ARG A 502 -22.77 21.06 3.00
C ARG A 502 -23.33 20.49 1.69
N VAL A 503 -22.58 19.62 1.03
CA VAL A 503 -23.01 19.00 -0.25
C VAL A 503 -24.21 18.09 -0.04
N LEU A 504 -24.29 17.40 1.10
CA LEU A 504 -25.41 16.54 1.48
C LEU A 504 -26.59 17.30 2.09
N GLY A 505 -26.53 18.63 2.23
CA GLY A 505 -27.61 19.46 2.78
C GLY A 505 -27.75 19.41 4.30
N VAL A 506 -26.73 18.95 5.04
CA VAL A 506 -26.73 18.90 6.52
C VAL A 506 -26.15 20.20 7.07
N GLU A 507 -26.89 21.31 6.93
CA GLU A 507 -26.44 22.68 7.16
C GLU A 507 -25.89 22.94 8.58
N ALA A 508 -26.50 22.32 9.62
CA ALA A 508 -26.05 22.51 10.99
C ALA A 508 -24.64 21.96 11.23
N ASP A 509 -24.38 20.75 10.71
CA ASP A 509 -23.07 20.11 10.79
C ASP A 509 -22.07 20.86 9.90
N ALA A 510 -22.46 21.25 8.69
CA ALA A 510 -21.62 22.05 7.78
C ALA A 510 -21.10 23.32 8.46
N LYS A 511 -21.99 24.08 9.12
CA LYS A 511 -21.63 25.30 9.85
C LYS A 511 -20.68 24.99 11.01
N SER A 512 -20.99 23.97 11.80
CA SER A 512 -20.21 23.60 12.99
C SER A 512 -18.79 23.15 12.63
N PHE A 513 -18.68 22.23 11.68
CA PHE A 513 -17.38 21.68 11.27
C PHE A 513 -16.52 22.70 10.53
N LEU A 514 -17.10 23.54 9.65
CA LEU A 514 -16.37 24.60 9.00
C LEU A 514 -15.89 25.70 9.98
N GLN A 515 -16.64 25.94 11.06
CA GLN A 515 -16.13 26.80 12.15
C GLN A 515 -14.96 26.13 12.88
N ARG A 516 -15.09 24.83 13.18
CA ARG A 516 -14.06 24.06 13.90
C ARG A 516 -12.80 23.87 13.04
N SER A 517 -12.93 23.88 11.71
CA SER A 517 -11.79 23.81 10.81
C SER A 517 -10.82 25.00 10.92
N GLU A 518 -11.23 26.11 11.57
CA GLU A 518 -10.37 27.25 11.87
C GLU A 518 -9.51 27.06 13.15
N ASN A 519 -9.62 25.93 13.83
CA ASN A 519 -8.85 25.61 15.05
C ASN A 519 -7.33 25.58 14.82
N TRP A 520 -6.87 25.44 13.57
CA TRP A 520 -5.46 25.57 13.24
C TRP A 520 -4.84 26.90 13.73
N ARG A 521 -5.64 27.96 13.84
CA ARG A 521 -5.20 29.28 14.34
C ARG A 521 -4.71 29.23 15.78
N ASN A 522 -5.24 28.30 16.59
CA ASN A 522 -4.93 28.19 18.02
C ASN A 522 -3.51 27.67 18.28
N VAL A 523 -2.85 27.10 17.29
CA VAL A 523 -1.48 26.55 17.40
C VAL A 523 -0.47 27.28 16.51
N ILE A 524 -0.89 28.33 15.78
CA ILE A 524 0.01 29.26 15.10
C ILE A 524 0.26 30.47 16.02
N ASP A 525 1.46 30.57 16.53
CA ASP A 525 1.87 31.72 17.35
C ASP A 525 2.15 32.92 16.45
N GLN A 526 1.26 33.89 16.47
CA GLN A 526 1.39 35.11 15.65
C GLN A 526 2.63 35.94 16.00
N GLY A 527 3.15 35.87 17.24
CA GLY A 527 4.33 36.58 17.66
C GLY A 527 5.61 36.05 17.00
N THR A 528 5.70 34.76 16.73
CA THR A 528 6.83 34.13 16.06
C THR A 528 6.54 33.79 14.60
N GLY A 529 5.26 33.68 14.23
CA GLY A 529 4.80 33.24 12.91
C GLY A 529 5.03 31.76 12.63
N PHE A 530 5.02 30.90 13.65
CA PHE A 530 5.23 29.46 13.51
C PHE A 530 4.22 28.63 14.28
N ALA A 531 4.02 27.39 13.83
CA ALA A 531 3.34 26.36 14.61
C ALA A 531 4.14 26.08 15.89
N ARG A 532 3.47 26.16 17.04
CA ARG A 532 4.14 26.11 18.35
C ARG A 532 3.29 25.37 19.37
N GLY A 533 3.93 24.63 20.26
CA GLY A 533 3.28 23.94 21.36
C GLY A 533 2.61 24.92 22.33
N ARG A 534 1.37 24.59 22.74
CA ARG A 534 0.55 25.44 23.61
C ARG A 534 0.05 24.67 24.83
N HIS A 535 0.14 25.28 26.00
CA HIS A 535 -0.36 24.73 27.27
C HIS A 535 -1.86 24.95 27.41
N ALA A 536 -2.51 24.15 28.28
CA ALA A 536 -3.94 24.25 28.55
C ALA A 536 -4.38 25.61 29.12
N ASP A 537 -3.46 26.33 29.78
CA ASP A 537 -3.66 27.69 30.28
C ASP A 537 -3.52 28.77 29.18
N GLY A 538 -3.19 28.36 27.96
CA GLY A 538 -3.03 29.23 26.80
C GLY A 538 -1.61 29.78 26.59
N THR A 539 -0.66 29.48 27.47
CA THR A 539 0.74 29.90 27.31
C THR A 539 1.47 29.05 26.25
N TRP A 540 2.50 29.66 25.63
CA TRP A 540 3.32 28.98 24.64
C TRP A 540 4.53 28.31 25.28
N ILE A 541 4.93 27.13 24.77
CA ILE A 541 6.14 26.44 25.22
C ILE A 541 7.39 27.33 25.07
N THR A 542 8.27 27.24 26.04
CA THR A 542 9.56 27.98 26.05
C THR A 542 10.64 27.06 26.65
N PRO A 543 11.87 26.99 26.07
CA PRO A 543 12.33 27.69 24.86
C PRO A 543 11.71 27.15 23.56
N PHE A 544 11.79 27.92 22.45
CA PHE A 544 11.24 27.55 21.15
C PHE A 544 12.22 27.85 20.03
N ASP A 545 12.47 26.86 19.19
CA ASP A 545 13.25 26.95 17.96
C ASP A 545 12.51 26.20 16.84
N PRO A 546 11.97 26.89 15.83
CA PRO A 546 11.18 26.25 14.78
C PRO A 546 11.99 25.35 13.84
N SER A 547 13.31 25.44 13.86
CA SER A 547 14.25 24.66 13.04
C SER A 547 14.70 23.34 13.68
N LYS A 548 14.19 23.03 14.86
CA LYS A 548 14.49 21.79 15.59
C LYS A 548 13.27 20.91 15.75
N THR A 549 13.52 19.61 15.80
CA THR A 549 12.48 18.62 16.13
C THR A 549 11.88 18.92 17.51
N ALA A 550 10.58 18.65 17.63
CA ALA A 550 9.83 18.87 18.87
C ALA A 550 8.82 17.74 19.04
N SER A 551 8.63 17.25 20.26
CA SER A 551 7.74 16.12 20.56
C SER A 551 6.25 16.37 20.21
N TYR A 552 5.85 17.61 20.07
CA TYR A 552 4.50 18.01 19.67
C TYR A 552 4.32 18.11 18.14
N ILE A 553 5.35 17.74 17.35
CA ILE A 553 5.36 17.71 15.89
C ILE A 553 5.68 16.28 15.42
N THR A 554 4.88 15.77 14.49
CA THR A 554 5.06 14.46 13.89
C THR A 554 6.10 14.53 12.78
N GLU A 555 7.16 13.74 12.90
CA GLU A 555 8.13 13.43 11.82
C GLU A 555 8.59 14.65 11.00
N GLY A 556 8.77 15.78 11.66
CA GLY A 556 9.13 17.01 10.99
C GLY A 556 9.53 18.12 11.96
N LEU A 557 9.46 19.33 11.46
CA LEU A 557 9.82 20.55 12.20
C LEU A 557 8.59 21.43 12.39
N PRO A 558 8.53 22.25 13.47
CA PRO A 558 7.53 23.30 13.60
C PRO A 558 7.49 24.21 12.37
N PHE A 559 8.64 24.46 11.74
CA PHE A 559 8.72 25.24 10.50
C PHE A 559 7.91 24.61 9.36
N GLN A 560 8.08 23.30 9.13
CA GLN A 560 7.37 22.58 8.07
C GLN A 560 5.86 22.54 8.35
N TYR A 561 5.46 22.16 9.56
CA TYR A 561 4.05 22.08 9.95
C TYR A 561 3.33 23.44 10.01
N THR A 562 4.07 24.57 10.10
CA THR A 562 3.48 25.91 9.94
C THR A 562 2.72 26.05 8.63
N PHE A 563 3.12 25.33 7.59
CA PHE A 563 2.49 25.38 6.28
C PHE A 563 1.36 24.35 6.09
N PHE A 564 1.08 23.48 7.07
CA PHE A 564 0.01 22.50 6.95
C PHE A 564 -1.37 23.09 7.31
N VAL A 565 -1.88 23.94 6.43
CA VAL A 565 -3.24 24.49 6.48
C VAL A 565 -3.84 24.43 5.06
N PRO A 566 -3.98 23.23 4.47
CA PRO A 566 -4.40 23.10 3.07
C PRO A 566 -5.82 23.63 2.83
N GLN A 567 -6.69 23.61 3.82
CA GLN A 567 -8.06 24.09 3.74
C GLN A 567 -8.20 25.63 3.70
N ASN A 568 -7.20 26.38 4.14
CA ASN A 568 -7.31 27.85 4.22
C ASN A 568 -5.95 28.54 4.01
N ILE A 569 -5.32 28.30 2.86
CA ILE A 569 -4.03 28.93 2.53
C ILE A 569 -4.12 30.48 2.52
N PRO A 570 -5.19 31.12 1.99
CA PRO A 570 -5.33 32.58 2.11
C PRO A 570 -5.32 33.08 3.56
N GLY A 571 -6.05 32.40 4.45
CA GLY A 571 -6.05 32.73 5.89
C GLY A 571 -4.69 32.54 6.55
N LEU A 572 -3.91 31.53 6.12
CA LEU A 572 -2.55 31.33 6.60
C LEU A 572 -1.62 32.47 6.12
N ILE A 573 -1.73 32.89 4.86
CA ILE A 573 -0.99 34.03 4.31
C ILE A 573 -1.27 35.29 5.13
N ASP A 574 -2.53 35.55 5.46
CA ASP A 574 -2.92 36.71 6.26
C ASP A 574 -2.33 36.68 7.68
N VAL A 575 -2.42 35.52 8.35
CA VAL A 575 -1.89 35.29 9.72
C VAL A 575 -0.36 35.46 9.76
N LEU A 576 0.32 35.06 8.69
CA LEU A 576 1.79 35.19 8.59
C LEU A 576 2.28 36.57 8.12
N GLY A 577 1.39 37.57 8.04
CA GLY A 577 1.75 38.94 7.73
C GLY A 577 1.63 39.31 6.24
N GLY A 578 0.84 38.56 5.49
CA GLY A 578 0.56 38.81 4.08
C GLY A 578 1.53 38.12 3.11
N LYS A 579 1.26 38.30 1.81
CA LYS A 579 1.96 37.58 0.73
C LYS A 579 3.48 37.70 0.78
N GLN A 580 4.00 38.90 1.05
CA GLN A 580 5.45 39.12 1.06
C GLN A 580 6.14 38.36 2.21
N ALA A 581 5.57 38.41 3.42
CA ALA A 581 6.08 37.71 4.57
C ALA A 581 5.98 36.17 4.39
N PHE A 582 4.88 35.71 3.79
CA PHE A 582 4.67 34.28 3.47
C PHE A 582 5.73 33.77 2.47
N ILE A 583 5.97 34.50 1.38
CA ILE A 583 7.00 34.18 0.39
C ILE A 583 8.39 34.15 1.04
N ALA A 584 8.72 35.19 1.85
CA ALA A 584 10.01 35.25 2.55
C ALA A 584 10.20 34.04 3.50
N LYS A 585 9.13 33.59 4.18
CA LYS A 585 9.18 32.41 5.05
C LYS A 585 9.39 31.12 4.27
N LEU A 586 8.75 30.96 3.10
CA LEU A 586 9.01 29.84 2.19
C LEU A 586 10.47 29.87 1.68
N ASP A 587 10.95 31.04 1.24
CA ASP A 587 12.34 31.20 0.79
C ASP A 587 13.33 30.85 1.91
N GLN A 588 13.03 31.22 3.16
CA GLN A 588 13.85 30.88 4.33
C GLN A 588 13.92 29.36 4.56
N LEU A 589 12.79 28.63 4.45
CA LEU A 589 12.77 27.18 4.61
C LEU A 589 13.74 26.49 3.64
N PHE A 590 13.67 26.86 2.35
CA PHE A 590 14.56 26.28 1.32
C PHE A 590 16.02 26.75 1.48
N ALA A 591 16.26 28.01 1.77
CA ALA A 591 17.60 28.55 1.95
C ALA A 591 18.34 27.94 3.15
N GLN A 592 17.61 27.63 4.22
CA GLN A 592 18.15 26.96 5.40
C GLN A 592 18.22 25.42 5.26
N LYS A 593 17.82 24.87 4.11
CA LYS A 593 17.77 23.43 3.85
C LYS A 593 16.92 22.65 4.87
N LEU A 594 15.80 23.25 5.30
CA LEU A 594 14.84 22.65 6.21
C LEU A 594 13.67 21.97 5.47
N TYR A 595 13.65 22.08 4.13
CA TYR A 595 12.76 21.26 3.29
C TYR A 595 13.29 19.83 3.24
N ASP A 596 12.41 18.85 3.45
CA ASP A 596 12.75 17.44 3.36
C ASP A 596 11.76 16.76 2.39
N GLN A 597 12.26 16.33 1.22
CA GLN A 597 11.48 15.53 0.26
C GLN A 597 11.34 14.07 0.71
N GLY A 598 12.20 13.61 1.61
CA GLY A 598 12.22 12.25 2.13
C GLY A 598 11.10 11.95 3.14
N ASN A 599 10.33 13.00 3.57
CA ASN A 599 9.21 12.80 4.48
C ASN A 599 8.01 13.67 4.12
N GLU A 600 6.81 13.16 4.37
CA GLU A 600 5.51 13.63 3.91
C GLU A 600 5.13 15.05 4.34
N PRO A 601 5.45 15.53 5.56
CA PRO A 601 5.09 16.88 6.00
C PRO A 601 5.52 18.01 5.06
N SER A 602 6.56 17.77 4.25
CA SER A 602 7.10 18.78 3.34
C SER A 602 6.48 18.78 1.93
N HIS A 603 5.86 17.70 1.48
CA HIS A 603 5.54 17.47 0.06
C HIS A 603 4.72 18.56 -0.61
N HIS A 604 3.78 19.19 0.12
CA HIS A 604 2.93 20.26 -0.43
C HIS A 604 3.60 21.63 -0.46
N ILE A 605 4.67 21.84 0.31
CA ILE A 605 5.23 23.18 0.60
C ILE A 605 5.76 23.87 -0.66
N ALA A 606 6.45 23.12 -1.54
CA ALA A 606 6.99 23.70 -2.79
C ALA A 606 5.91 24.28 -3.71
N TYR A 607 4.65 23.83 -3.58
CA TYR A 607 3.52 24.30 -4.38
C TYR A 607 2.82 25.54 -3.81
N LEU A 608 3.10 25.94 -2.57
CA LEU A 608 2.44 27.07 -1.89
C LEU A 608 2.78 28.43 -2.49
N TYR A 609 3.88 28.54 -3.22
CA TYR A 609 4.19 29.74 -4.00
C TYR A 609 3.11 30.08 -5.03
N ASN A 610 2.38 29.05 -5.56
CA ASN A 610 1.25 29.27 -6.46
C ASN A 610 0.15 30.08 -5.77
N ALA A 611 -0.19 29.77 -4.51
CA ALA A 611 -1.20 30.49 -3.75
C ALA A 611 -0.78 31.92 -3.41
N ALA A 612 0.52 32.16 -3.26
CA ALA A 612 1.07 33.50 -3.07
C ALA A 612 1.15 34.33 -4.38
N GLY A 613 0.85 33.71 -5.54
CA GLY A 613 0.85 34.37 -6.85
C GLY A 613 2.22 34.47 -7.52
N VAL A 614 3.18 33.61 -7.14
CA VAL A 614 4.54 33.56 -7.71
C VAL A 614 4.88 32.14 -8.24
N PRO A 615 4.12 31.62 -9.22
CA PRO A 615 4.23 30.22 -9.68
C PRO A 615 5.61 29.89 -10.27
N ALA A 616 6.36 30.88 -10.77
CA ALA A 616 7.72 30.66 -11.23
C ALA A 616 8.65 30.09 -10.14
N LYS A 617 8.43 30.50 -8.87
CA LYS A 617 9.18 29.94 -7.74
C LYS A 617 8.80 28.48 -7.47
N THR A 618 7.53 28.09 -7.61
CA THR A 618 7.13 26.67 -7.57
C THR A 618 7.89 25.85 -8.61
N GLN A 619 7.89 26.30 -9.87
CA GLN A 619 8.57 25.61 -10.97
C GLN A 619 10.07 25.46 -10.68
N GLN A 620 10.71 26.51 -10.18
CA GLN A 620 12.12 26.50 -9.80
C GLN A 620 12.41 25.51 -8.67
N GLN A 621 11.61 25.53 -7.58
CA GLN A 621 11.82 24.64 -6.45
C GLN A 621 11.56 23.17 -6.82
N VAL A 622 10.47 22.89 -7.53
CA VAL A 622 10.16 21.54 -8.00
C VAL A 622 11.28 21.00 -8.90
N ARG A 623 11.82 21.84 -9.81
CA ARG A 623 12.96 21.42 -10.65
C ARG A 623 14.20 21.10 -9.80
N SER A 624 14.50 21.95 -8.82
CA SER A 624 15.63 21.74 -7.90
C SER A 624 15.49 20.49 -7.02
N ILE A 625 14.26 20.06 -6.72
CA ILE A 625 13.98 18.82 -5.97
C ILE A 625 14.23 17.60 -6.86
N LEU A 626 13.91 17.70 -8.16
CA LEU A 626 14.07 16.62 -9.12
C LEU A 626 15.51 16.42 -9.59
N ASP A 627 16.35 17.46 -9.56
CA ASP A 627 17.76 17.45 -9.92
C ASP A 627 18.65 16.92 -8.79
#